data_f9ebfb28e2b812ffa6c85f8e5e1e0f6a
#
_entry.id   f9ebfb28e2b812ffa6c85f8e5e1e0f6a
#
_cell.length_a   1.000
_cell.length_b   1.000
_cell.length_c   1.000
_cell.angle_alpha   90.00
_cell.angle_beta   90.00
_cell.angle_gamma   90.00
#
_symmetry.space_group_name_H-M   'P 1'
#
loop_
_entity.id
_entity.type
_entity.pdbx_description
1 polymer ?
#
loop_
_entity_poly.entity_id
_entity_poly.type
_entity_poly.pdbx_seq_one_letter_code
_entity_poly.pdbx_strand_id
1 'polypeptide(L)'
;MDLRVAAYAVVERRGRILLTHWRRGHLHGWTLPGGGIESGEDPRDAVVREVLEETGLEARIGRLLGVDSRVMVREEVPAGQEPELHTIRIVYRASVKEGPLRHEIGGSSDEARWVPIREVRSLRTLSLVQTGMRMAGIGRRPQGKQGGKPGPRSGKSVKPKS
;
A
#
# COMPACT_ATOMS: atom_id res chain seq x y z
N MET A 1 -22.96 6.11 11.15
CA MET A 1 -21.71 5.76 10.40
C MET A 1 -20.57 6.50 11.04
N ASP A 2 -19.61 5.75 11.56
CA ASP A 2 -18.40 6.34 12.17
C ASP A 2 -17.38 6.66 11.09
N LEU A 3 -16.73 7.81 11.20
CA LEU A 3 -15.62 8.21 10.34
C LEU A 3 -14.29 7.98 11.07
N ARG A 4 -13.40 7.20 10.44
CA ARG A 4 -12.02 7.01 10.89
C ARG A 4 -11.05 7.59 9.85
N VAL A 5 -10.09 8.37 10.30
CA VAL A 5 -8.97 8.79 9.47
C VAL A 5 -7.72 8.04 9.91
N ALA A 6 -6.98 7.49 8.94
CA ALA A 6 -5.81 6.68 9.20
C ALA A 6 -4.71 6.97 8.18
N ALA A 7 -3.45 6.78 8.56
CA ALA A 7 -2.30 7.02 7.71
C ALA A 7 -1.38 5.79 7.67
N TYR A 8 -0.84 5.49 6.49
CA TYR A 8 -0.11 4.26 6.20
C TYR A 8 1.13 4.51 5.36
N ALA A 9 2.10 3.61 5.45
CA ALA A 9 3.33 3.64 4.69
C ALA A 9 3.44 2.51 3.67
N VAL A 10 3.85 2.84 2.44
CA VAL A 10 4.42 1.87 1.50
C VAL A 10 5.94 1.95 1.63
N VAL A 11 6.53 0.91 2.19
CA VAL A 11 7.97 0.79 2.37
C VAL A 11 8.47 -0.38 1.54
N GLU A 12 9.25 -0.07 0.51
CA GLU A 12 9.88 -1.06 -0.36
C GLU A 12 11.40 -0.99 -0.22
N ARG A 13 12.03 -2.13 -0.10
CA ARG A 13 13.48 -2.26 -0.08
C ARG A 13 13.93 -3.57 -0.70
N ARG A 14 14.83 -3.50 -1.70
CA ARG A 14 15.43 -4.67 -2.37
C ARG A 14 14.40 -5.69 -2.86
N GLY A 15 13.32 -5.21 -3.49
CA GLY A 15 12.26 -6.07 -4.05
C GLY A 15 11.34 -6.72 -3.00
N ARG A 16 11.35 -6.20 -1.76
CA ARG A 16 10.47 -6.61 -0.67
C ARG A 16 9.66 -5.42 -0.18
N ILE A 17 8.45 -5.67 0.26
CA ILE A 17 7.58 -4.70 0.90
C ILE A 17 7.42 -5.04 2.39
N LEU A 18 7.42 -4.02 3.23
CA LEU A 18 7.16 -4.19 4.66
C LEU A 18 5.64 -4.27 4.88
N LEU A 19 5.22 -5.36 5.48
CA LEU A 19 3.82 -5.59 5.85
C LEU A 19 3.72 -5.91 7.34
N THR A 20 2.57 -5.59 7.93
CA THR A 20 2.19 -5.98 9.29
C THR A 20 0.97 -6.89 9.23
N HIS A 21 0.90 -7.87 10.12
CA HIS A 21 -0.25 -8.76 10.19
C HIS A 21 -1.24 -8.21 11.22
N TRP A 22 -2.37 -7.76 10.71
CA TRP A 22 -3.46 -7.21 11.50
C TRP A 22 -4.42 -8.31 11.94
N ARG A 23 -4.87 -8.23 13.19
CA ARG A 23 -5.86 -9.14 13.77
C ARG A 23 -6.88 -8.39 14.61
N ARG A 24 -8.15 -8.73 14.43
CA ARG A 24 -9.23 -8.25 15.27
C ARG A 24 -10.33 -9.32 15.36
N GLY A 25 -10.38 -10.03 16.47
CA GLY A 25 -11.25 -11.20 16.61
C GLY A 25 -10.92 -12.28 15.57
N HIS A 26 -11.89 -12.67 14.78
CA HIS A 26 -11.73 -13.65 13.70
C HIS A 26 -11.23 -13.04 12.36
N LEU A 27 -11.27 -11.70 12.26
CA LEU A 27 -10.75 -10.97 11.09
C LEU A 27 -9.25 -10.80 11.21
N HIS A 28 -8.53 -11.15 10.16
CA HIS A 28 -7.08 -10.98 10.11
C HIS A 28 -6.56 -10.90 8.68
N GLY A 29 -5.37 -10.38 8.51
CA GLY A 29 -4.68 -10.33 7.22
C GLY A 29 -3.49 -9.38 7.22
N TRP A 30 -2.66 -9.52 6.22
CA TRP A 30 -1.52 -8.63 6.01
C TRP A 30 -1.97 -7.27 5.49
N THR A 31 -1.39 -6.22 6.03
CA THR A 31 -1.69 -4.83 5.66
C THR A 31 -0.41 -4.00 5.57
N LEU A 32 -0.53 -2.76 5.10
CA LEU A 32 0.55 -1.78 5.21
C LEU A 32 0.71 -1.35 6.66
N PRO A 33 1.94 -1.10 7.13
CA PRO A 33 2.16 -0.52 8.44
C PRO A 33 1.53 0.87 8.54
N GLY A 34 0.89 1.15 9.66
CA GLY A 34 0.17 2.39 9.90
C GLY A 34 -1.15 2.16 10.62
N GLY A 35 -1.82 3.23 10.99
CA GLY A 35 -3.04 3.17 11.78
C GLY A 35 -3.78 4.49 11.90
N GLY A 36 -4.63 4.57 12.92
CA GLY A 36 -5.44 5.75 13.20
C GLY A 36 -4.61 6.97 13.56
N ILE A 37 -5.02 8.12 13.05
CA ILE A 37 -4.46 9.41 13.45
C ILE A 37 -5.06 9.80 14.78
N GLU A 38 -4.24 10.17 15.75
CA GLU A 38 -4.67 10.66 17.04
C GLU A 38 -5.15 12.12 16.96
N SER A 39 -5.90 12.54 17.98
CA SER A 39 -6.41 13.93 18.03
C SER A 39 -5.26 14.95 18.05
N GLY A 40 -5.24 15.83 17.04
CA GLY A 40 -4.20 16.85 16.88
C GLY A 40 -2.89 16.36 16.27
N GLU A 41 -2.79 15.07 15.92
CA GLU A 41 -1.61 14.48 15.28
C GLU A 41 -1.57 14.78 13.78
N ASP A 42 -0.39 15.12 13.24
CA ASP A 42 -0.20 15.20 11.79
C ASP A 42 -0.17 13.80 11.17
N PRO A 43 -0.78 13.58 9.99
CA PRO A 43 -0.78 12.27 9.35
C PRO A 43 0.60 11.66 9.12
N ARG A 44 1.64 12.48 8.91
CA ARG A 44 3.02 12.00 8.73
C ARG A 44 3.61 11.50 10.04
N ASP A 45 3.31 12.19 11.14
CA ASP A 45 3.77 11.80 12.48
C ASP A 45 3.06 10.51 12.94
N ALA A 46 1.77 10.38 12.62
CA ALA A 46 1.02 9.13 12.84
C ALA A 46 1.71 7.93 12.16
N VAL A 47 2.12 8.08 10.90
CA VAL A 47 2.83 7.00 10.19
C VAL A 47 4.17 6.68 10.86
N VAL A 48 4.94 7.68 11.28
CA VAL A 48 6.24 7.46 11.98
C VAL A 48 6.01 6.68 13.27
N ARG A 49 5.03 7.10 14.07
CA ARG A 49 4.67 6.44 15.34
C ARG A 49 4.24 4.98 15.10
N GLU A 50 3.28 4.77 14.22
CA GLU A 50 2.72 3.44 13.94
C GLU A 50 3.76 2.48 13.37
N VAL A 51 4.59 2.93 12.42
CA VAL A 51 5.67 2.09 11.88
C VAL A 51 6.65 1.66 12.98
N LEU A 52 7.00 2.58 13.89
CA LEU A 52 7.87 2.25 15.02
C LEU A 52 7.22 1.25 15.98
N GLU A 53 5.96 1.45 16.34
CA GLU A 53 5.19 0.58 17.24
C GLU A 53 5.04 -0.83 16.65
N GLU A 54 4.63 -0.93 15.39
CA GLU A 54 4.31 -2.20 14.73
C GLU A 54 5.54 -2.98 14.27
N THR A 55 6.65 -2.31 13.96
CA THR A 55 7.81 -2.94 13.31
C THR A 55 9.13 -2.76 14.06
N GLY A 56 9.21 -1.84 15.00
CA GLY A 56 10.44 -1.45 15.69
C GLY A 56 11.41 -0.62 14.82
N LEU A 57 11.01 -0.21 13.62
CA LEU A 57 11.86 0.53 12.70
C LEU A 57 11.50 2.02 12.66
N GLU A 58 12.53 2.88 12.63
CA GLU A 58 12.35 4.31 12.45
C GLU A 58 12.06 4.64 10.98
N ALA A 59 10.91 5.25 10.71
CA ALA A 59 10.51 5.65 9.38
C ALA A 59 10.90 7.09 9.04
N ARG A 60 11.25 7.30 7.77
CA ARG A 60 11.35 8.60 7.13
C ARG A 60 10.25 8.70 6.07
N ILE A 61 9.35 9.64 6.24
CA ILE A 61 8.20 9.83 5.35
C ILE A 61 8.63 10.58 4.09
N GLY A 62 8.32 10.01 2.95
CA GLY A 62 8.54 10.59 1.64
C GLY A 62 7.29 11.32 1.11
N ARG A 63 7.02 11.14 -0.19
CA ARG A 63 5.88 11.81 -0.84
C ARG A 63 4.55 11.15 -0.48
N LEU A 64 3.50 11.94 -0.48
CA LEU A 64 2.13 11.44 -0.50
C LEU A 64 1.90 10.64 -1.79
N LEU A 65 1.42 9.41 -1.66
CA LEU A 65 1.05 8.56 -2.80
C LEU A 65 -0.40 8.76 -3.21
N GLY A 66 -1.28 8.94 -2.24
CA GLY A 66 -2.69 9.18 -2.47
C GLY A 66 -3.54 9.06 -1.22
N VAL A 67 -4.81 9.32 -1.44
CA VAL A 67 -5.86 9.11 -0.44
C VAL A 67 -6.85 8.11 -1.00
N ASP A 68 -7.25 7.17 -0.19
CA ASP A 68 -8.22 6.13 -0.51
C ASP A 68 -9.33 6.14 0.53
N SER A 69 -10.48 5.65 0.14
CA SER A 69 -11.67 5.63 0.97
C SER A 69 -12.29 4.23 0.96
N ARG A 70 -12.64 3.72 2.13
CA ARG A 70 -13.31 2.43 2.27
C ARG A 70 -14.44 2.53 3.28
N VAL A 71 -15.62 2.10 2.87
CA VAL A 71 -16.72 1.81 3.75
C VAL A 71 -16.71 0.31 4.05
N MET A 72 -16.62 -0.05 5.32
CA MET A 72 -16.79 -1.44 5.78
C MET A 72 -18.28 -1.69 5.97
N VAL A 73 -18.79 -2.75 5.34
CA VAL A 73 -20.19 -3.17 5.50
C VAL A 73 -20.37 -3.97 6.79
N ARG A 74 -21.63 -4.10 7.21
CA ARG A 74 -22.03 -4.70 8.50
C ARG A 74 -21.37 -6.05 8.81
N GLU A 75 -21.18 -6.89 7.81
CA GLU A 75 -20.58 -8.23 7.96
C GLU A 75 -19.07 -8.18 8.25
N GLU A 76 -18.41 -7.07 7.91
CA GLU A 76 -16.99 -6.84 8.15
C GLU A 76 -16.74 -6.08 9.46
N VAL A 77 -17.79 -5.56 10.10
CA VAL A 77 -17.71 -4.78 11.34
C VAL A 77 -17.87 -5.72 12.54
N PRO A 78 -16.96 -5.69 13.52
CA PRO A 78 -17.09 -6.50 14.72
C PRO A 78 -18.39 -6.20 15.50
N ALA A 79 -18.93 -7.24 16.13
CA ALA A 79 -20.12 -7.11 16.98
C ALA A 79 -19.94 -6.01 18.06
N GLY A 80 -20.94 -5.15 18.21
CA GLY A 80 -20.93 -4.04 19.18
C GLY A 80 -20.36 -2.72 18.65
N GLN A 81 -20.02 -2.66 17.34
CA GLN A 81 -19.70 -1.40 16.67
C GLN A 81 -20.85 -0.94 15.76
N GLU A 82 -20.84 0.34 15.40
CA GLU A 82 -21.77 0.87 14.40
C GLU A 82 -21.71 0.05 13.12
N PRO A 83 -22.85 -0.18 12.45
CA PRO A 83 -22.93 -1.11 11.32
C PRO A 83 -22.14 -0.68 10.09
N GLU A 84 -21.63 0.55 10.09
CA GLU A 84 -20.84 1.09 8.98
C GLU A 84 -19.69 1.94 9.52
N LEU A 85 -18.48 1.58 9.13
CA LEU A 85 -17.26 2.33 9.39
C LEU A 85 -16.69 2.87 8.08
N HIS A 86 -16.70 4.19 7.92
CA HIS A 86 -16.05 4.85 6.80
C HIS A 86 -14.62 5.22 7.18
N THR A 87 -13.64 4.66 6.50
CA THR A 87 -12.22 4.94 6.74
C THR A 87 -11.64 5.73 5.57
N ILE A 88 -11.06 6.88 5.86
CA ILE A 88 -10.19 7.64 4.95
C ILE A 88 -8.76 7.21 5.21
N ARG A 89 -8.05 6.76 4.18
CA ARG A 89 -6.71 6.18 4.28
C ARG A 89 -5.71 7.04 3.50
N ILE A 90 -4.83 7.71 4.22
CA ILE A 90 -3.76 8.56 3.64
C ILE A 90 -2.51 7.68 3.49
N VAL A 91 -1.99 7.55 2.28
CA VAL A 91 -0.89 6.63 1.98
C VAL A 91 0.34 7.39 1.54
N TYR A 92 1.45 7.19 2.27
CA TYR A 92 2.74 7.78 1.97
C TYR A 92 3.75 6.75 1.47
N ARG A 93 4.66 7.16 0.60
CA ARG A 93 5.93 6.46 0.43
C ARG A 93 6.81 6.72 1.64
N ALA A 94 7.46 5.67 2.15
CA ALA A 94 8.41 5.86 3.24
C ALA A 94 9.62 4.93 3.05
N SER A 95 10.71 5.29 3.72
CA SER A 95 11.87 4.43 3.95
C SER A 95 12.03 4.20 5.44
N VAL A 96 12.77 3.16 5.80
CA VAL A 96 13.08 2.84 7.20
C VAL A 96 14.56 2.64 7.38
N LYS A 97 15.10 2.96 8.57
CA LYS A 97 16.45 2.61 8.95
C LYS A 97 16.62 1.09 8.98
N GLU A 98 17.81 0.61 8.73
CA GLU A 98 18.12 -0.81 8.90
C GLU A 98 18.05 -1.19 10.38
N GLY A 99 17.51 -2.36 10.66
CA GLY A 99 17.38 -2.87 12.01
C GLY A 99 16.55 -4.15 12.05
N PRO A 100 16.54 -4.83 13.18
CA PRO A 100 15.71 -6.01 13.39
C PRO A 100 14.24 -5.60 13.47
N LEU A 101 13.36 -6.42 12.87
CA LEU A 101 11.93 -6.29 13.09
C LEU A 101 11.59 -6.68 14.52
N ARG A 102 10.72 -5.91 15.14
CA ARG A 102 10.10 -6.22 16.42
C ARG A 102 8.60 -6.26 16.22
N HIS A 103 7.93 -7.15 16.93
CA HIS A 103 6.48 -7.24 16.89
C HIS A 103 5.87 -6.34 17.95
N GLU A 104 4.73 -5.78 17.65
CA GLU A 104 3.95 -5.02 18.62
C GLU A 104 3.44 -5.97 19.73
N ILE A 105 3.49 -5.50 20.98
CA ILE A 105 2.97 -6.24 22.13
C ILE A 105 1.67 -5.55 22.59
N GLY A 106 0.55 -6.25 22.47
CA GLY A 106 -0.75 -5.77 22.96
C GLY A 106 -1.51 -4.83 22.02
N GLY A 107 -1.02 -4.61 20.78
CA GLY A 107 -1.70 -3.84 19.75
C GLY A 107 -2.56 -4.71 18.81
N SER A 108 -2.97 -4.11 17.70
CA SER A 108 -3.75 -4.78 16.66
C SER A 108 -2.88 -5.55 15.65
N SER A 109 -1.57 -5.35 15.66
CA SER A 109 -0.60 -6.01 14.79
C SER A 109 0.24 -6.98 15.59
N ASP A 110 0.22 -8.26 15.21
CA ASP A 110 0.94 -9.34 15.92
C ASP A 110 2.23 -9.79 15.23
N GLU A 111 2.50 -9.36 14.03
CA GLU A 111 3.71 -9.69 13.27
C GLU A 111 4.08 -8.61 12.25
N ALA A 112 5.36 -8.35 12.06
CA ALA A 112 5.90 -7.55 10.96
C ALA A 112 6.82 -8.40 10.09
N ARG A 113 6.77 -8.20 8.75
CA ARG A 113 7.55 -9.01 7.81
C ARG A 113 7.95 -8.25 6.56
N TRP A 114 9.17 -8.49 6.09
CA TRP A 114 9.61 -8.14 4.75
C TRP A 114 9.17 -9.22 3.76
N VAL A 115 8.16 -8.93 2.96
CA VAL A 115 7.57 -9.87 1.99
C VAL A 115 8.12 -9.60 0.60
N PRO A 116 8.69 -10.60 -0.11
CA PRO A 116 9.02 -10.45 -1.52
C PRO A 116 7.79 -10.01 -2.32
N ILE A 117 7.93 -8.99 -3.14
CA ILE A 117 6.78 -8.42 -3.89
C ILE A 117 6.04 -9.48 -4.71
N ARG A 118 6.78 -10.44 -5.30
CA ARG A 118 6.20 -11.55 -6.06
C ARG A 118 5.30 -12.47 -5.22
N GLU A 119 5.53 -12.54 -3.91
CA GLU A 119 4.83 -13.43 -2.97
C GLU A 119 3.60 -12.78 -2.32
N VAL A 120 3.45 -11.46 -2.44
CA VAL A 120 2.32 -10.73 -1.84
C VAL A 120 0.96 -11.29 -2.27
N ARG A 121 0.85 -11.75 -3.54
CA ARG A 121 -0.40 -12.31 -4.07
C ARG A 121 -0.79 -13.65 -3.44
N SER A 122 0.15 -14.38 -2.86
CA SER A 122 -0.11 -15.65 -2.17
C SER A 122 -0.53 -15.48 -0.71
N LEU A 123 -0.43 -14.25 -0.19
CA LEU A 123 -0.84 -13.93 1.18
C LEU A 123 -2.30 -13.47 1.23
N ARG A 124 -2.94 -13.74 2.37
CA ARG A 124 -4.20 -13.09 2.72
C ARG A 124 -3.93 -11.65 3.08
N THR A 125 -4.15 -10.74 2.12
CA THR A 125 -3.93 -9.30 2.31
C THR A 125 -5.26 -8.55 2.43
N LEU A 126 -5.25 -7.48 3.23
CA LEU A 126 -6.32 -6.49 3.20
C LEU A 126 -6.21 -5.64 1.91
N SER A 127 -7.32 -5.08 1.46
CA SER A 127 -7.41 -4.29 0.22
C SER A 127 -6.40 -3.14 0.13
N LEU A 128 -5.99 -2.61 1.28
CA LEU A 128 -5.03 -1.50 1.38
C LEU A 128 -3.66 -1.85 0.78
N VAL A 129 -3.22 -3.12 0.87
CA VAL A 129 -1.92 -3.54 0.30
C VAL A 129 -1.93 -3.37 -1.21
N GLN A 130 -2.96 -3.88 -1.89
CA GLN A 130 -3.09 -3.75 -3.34
C GLN A 130 -3.25 -2.29 -3.77
N THR A 131 -4.02 -1.52 -3.02
CA THR A 131 -4.21 -0.08 -3.26
C THR A 131 -2.89 0.68 -3.12
N GLY A 132 -2.15 0.49 -2.05
CA GLY A 132 -0.86 1.16 -1.82
C GLY A 132 0.21 0.75 -2.83
N MET A 133 0.30 -0.54 -3.16
CA MET A 133 1.23 -1.02 -4.20
C MET A 133 0.93 -0.37 -5.55
N ARG A 134 -0.35 -0.27 -5.93
CA ARG A 134 -0.77 0.41 -7.17
C ARG A 134 -0.42 1.89 -7.16
N MET A 135 -0.69 2.61 -6.07
CA MET A 135 -0.33 4.02 -5.90
C MET A 135 1.18 4.24 -6.00
N ALA A 136 1.98 3.31 -5.48
CA ALA A 136 3.44 3.35 -5.51
C ALA A 136 4.05 2.86 -6.83
N GLY A 137 3.26 2.32 -7.76
CA GLY A 137 3.73 1.74 -9.00
C GLY A 137 4.46 0.41 -8.83
N ILE A 138 4.28 -0.28 -7.68
CA ILE A 138 4.92 -1.55 -7.35
C ILE A 138 4.14 -2.70 -8.01
N GLY A 139 4.87 -3.66 -8.59
CA GLY A 139 4.27 -4.88 -9.18
C GLY A 139 3.63 -4.68 -10.54
N ARG A 140 3.74 -3.52 -11.16
CA ARG A 140 3.40 -3.35 -12.58
C ARG A 140 4.42 -4.11 -13.42
N ARG A 141 3.94 -5.04 -14.28
CA ARG A 141 4.78 -5.53 -15.38
C ARG A 141 5.19 -4.32 -16.22
N PRO A 142 6.47 -4.17 -16.61
CA PRO A 142 6.84 -3.18 -17.60
C PRO A 142 5.97 -3.44 -18.83
N GLN A 143 5.19 -2.45 -19.25
CA GLN A 143 4.52 -2.51 -20.54
C GLN A 143 5.63 -2.56 -21.57
N GLY A 144 5.77 -3.71 -22.25
CA GLY A 144 6.70 -3.85 -23.36
C GLY A 144 6.44 -2.70 -24.34
N LYS A 145 7.49 -1.95 -24.67
CA LYS A 145 7.46 -1.00 -25.79
C LYS A 145 6.90 -1.77 -26.97
N GLN A 146 5.69 -1.47 -27.41
CA GLN A 146 5.19 -1.93 -28.70
C GLN A 146 6.11 -1.31 -29.72
N GLY A 147 7.03 -2.14 -30.23
CA GLY A 147 7.86 -1.78 -31.38
C GLY A 147 6.93 -1.50 -32.54
N GLY A 148 6.75 -0.23 -32.86
CA GLY A 148 6.11 0.18 -34.10
C GLY A 148 6.89 -0.41 -35.26
N LYS A 149 6.32 -1.39 -35.97
CA LYS A 149 6.83 -1.82 -37.26
C LYS A 149 6.78 -0.61 -38.21
N PRO A 150 7.88 -0.24 -38.86
CA PRO A 150 7.80 0.74 -39.92
C PRO A 150 6.97 0.15 -41.09
N GLY A 151 5.88 0.81 -41.42
CA GLY A 151 5.05 0.46 -42.56
C GLY A 151 5.82 0.56 -43.85
N PRO A 152 5.47 -0.26 -44.90
CA PRO A 152 6.18 -0.30 -46.14
C PRO A 152 6.04 1.04 -46.90
N ARG A 153 7.16 1.65 -47.27
CA ARG A 153 7.20 2.79 -48.17
C ARG A 153 6.73 2.36 -49.56
N SER A 154 5.54 2.77 -49.96
CA SER A 154 5.06 2.67 -51.33
C SER A 154 5.78 3.68 -52.20
N GLY A 155 6.81 3.25 -52.92
CA GLY A 155 7.41 4.02 -53.97
C GLY A 155 6.47 4.06 -55.17
N LYS A 156 5.92 5.21 -55.49
CA LYS A 156 5.33 5.47 -56.82
C LYS A 156 6.37 6.12 -57.71
N SER A 157 6.87 5.31 -58.62
CA SER A 157 7.64 5.74 -59.80
C SER A 157 6.71 6.50 -60.73
N VAL A 158 7.02 7.75 -61.01
CA VAL A 158 6.41 8.51 -62.08
C VAL A 158 7.40 8.50 -63.24
N LYS A 159 7.01 7.87 -64.37
CA LYS A 159 7.73 7.95 -65.64
C LYS A 159 7.33 9.25 -66.37
N PRO A 160 8.27 9.97 -67.01
CA PRO A 160 7.91 11.09 -67.86
C PRO A 160 7.52 10.54 -69.23
N LYS A 161 6.46 11.11 -69.81
CA LYS A 161 6.12 10.95 -71.21
C LYS A 161 6.66 12.16 -71.98
N SER A 162 7.24 11.81 -73.12
CA SER A 162 7.72 12.59 -74.21
C SER A 162 6.83 13.73 -74.65
#